data_3bac14fc000e18d7bd45a0f275cf0956
#
_entry.id   3bac14fc000e18d7bd45a0f275cf0956
#
_cell.length_a   1.000
_cell.length_b   1.000
_cell.length_c   1.000
_cell.angle_alpha   90.00
_cell.angle_beta   90.00
_cell.angle_gamma   90.00
#
_symmetry.space_group_name_H-M   'P 1'
#
loop_
_entity.id
_entity.type
_entity.pdbx_description
1 polymer ?
#
loop_
_entity_poly.entity_id
_entity_poly.type
_entity_poly.pdbx_seq_one_letter_code
_entity_poly.pdbx_strand_id
1 'polypeptide(L)'
;MAKIQMKTPLVEMDGDEMTRIIWKMIKDILLTPYIDLKTEYYDLGLEYRNETNDQVTVDSANATKKYGVAVKCATITPNAARMTEYDLKEMWKSPNGTIRAMLDGTVFRTPILVKGITPYIPTWTKPITIARHAYGDIYKNVEMQVKAGSKAELVTTDANGNETRELIYDFANEDGIIQGVHNRDKSIASFARACFNYALDMKKDIWFATKDTISKKYDHRFKDIFQEIYDNEYKEKFEAAGIEYFYTLIDDAVARVIRSEGGYIWACKNYDGDVMSDMVATAYGSLAMMTSVLVSPDGVYEYEAAHGTVQRHYYKHLKGEKTSTNSVATLFAWTGALRKRGELDELPELMKFADNLEKATIQTIEEGVMTGDLAALSTLENKQKVDTEEFLLAVNERLQKLM
;
A
#
# COMPACT_ATOMS: atom_id res chain seq x y z
N MET A 1 -5.68 -6.99 -33.28
CA MET A 1 -4.72 -5.88 -33.22
C MET A 1 -3.33 -6.45 -32.95
N ALA A 2 -2.24 -5.80 -33.39
CA ALA A 2 -0.90 -6.18 -32.96
C ALA A 2 -0.75 -5.87 -31.46
N LYS A 3 -0.06 -6.74 -30.73
CA LYS A 3 0.18 -6.53 -29.30
C LYS A 3 1.16 -5.36 -29.08
N ILE A 4 0.94 -4.57 -28.05
CA ILE A 4 1.85 -3.53 -27.59
C ILE A 4 3.16 -4.19 -27.13
N GLN A 5 4.29 -3.75 -27.68
CA GLN A 5 5.59 -4.34 -27.40
C GLN A 5 6.26 -3.60 -26.22
N MET A 6 6.45 -4.27 -25.10
CA MET A 6 7.21 -3.72 -23.98
C MET A 6 8.71 -3.74 -24.28
N LYS A 7 9.42 -2.68 -23.87
CA LYS A 7 10.89 -2.56 -23.98
C LYS A 7 11.57 -3.20 -22.77
N THR A 8 11.27 -2.70 -21.60
CA THR A 8 11.87 -3.13 -20.32
C THR A 8 10.86 -3.99 -19.55
N PRO A 9 11.28 -5.08 -18.88
CA PRO A 9 10.37 -5.88 -18.07
C PRO A 9 9.87 -5.12 -16.85
N LEU A 10 8.65 -5.48 -16.39
CA LEU A 10 8.18 -5.22 -15.05
C LEU A 10 8.71 -6.31 -14.11
N VAL A 11 9.01 -5.96 -12.87
CA VAL A 11 9.17 -6.96 -11.82
C VAL A 11 7.79 -7.42 -11.39
N GLU A 12 7.48 -8.68 -11.63
CA GLU A 12 6.22 -9.31 -11.26
C GLU A 12 6.44 -10.15 -10.02
N MET A 13 5.76 -9.79 -8.93
CA MET A 13 5.79 -10.51 -7.67
C MET A 13 4.44 -11.19 -7.47
N ASP A 14 4.35 -12.48 -7.76
CA ASP A 14 3.15 -13.28 -7.53
C ASP A 14 2.93 -13.53 -6.04
N GLY A 15 1.74 -13.97 -5.64
CA GLY A 15 1.39 -14.07 -4.23
C GLY A 15 0.63 -15.35 -3.88
N ASP A 16 -0.36 -15.21 -3.00
CA ASP A 16 -1.03 -16.34 -2.37
C ASP A 16 -2.55 -16.35 -2.59
N GLU A 17 -3.14 -17.51 -2.38
CA GLU A 17 -4.57 -17.78 -2.21
C GLU A 17 -5.46 -17.20 -3.32
N MET A 18 -6.61 -16.59 -2.99
CA MET A 18 -7.55 -16.10 -4.00
C MET A 18 -6.98 -14.98 -4.86
N THR A 19 -6.08 -14.16 -4.31
CA THR A 19 -5.44 -13.10 -5.08
C THR A 19 -4.51 -13.63 -6.16
N ARG A 20 -3.83 -14.75 -5.96
CA ARG A 20 -3.05 -15.46 -7.00
C ARG A 20 -3.94 -15.95 -8.14
N ILE A 21 -5.13 -16.46 -7.83
CA ILE A 21 -6.12 -16.89 -8.85
C ILE A 21 -6.57 -15.67 -9.68
N ILE A 22 -6.92 -14.57 -9.02
CA ILE A 22 -7.34 -13.33 -9.67
C ILE A 22 -6.18 -12.75 -10.52
N TRP A 23 -4.96 -12.80 -10.01
CA TRP A 23 -3.76 -12.34 -10.71
C TRP A 23 -3.61 -13.02 -12.06
N LYS A 24 -3.74 -14.33 -12.08
CA LYS A 24 -3.71 -15.12 -13.32
C LYS A 24 -4.86 -14.74 -14.26
N MET A 25 -6.09 -14.62 -13.75
CA MET A 25 -7.25 -14.24 -14.56
C MET A 25 -7.05 -12.86 -15.21
N ILE A 26 -6.56 -11.87 -14.49
CA ILE A 26 -6.27 -10.52 -15.02
C ILE A 26 -5.25 -10.62 -16.17
N LYS A 27 -4.16 -11.37 -15.97
CA LYS A 27 -3.15 -11.55 -17.02
C LYS A 27 -3.74 -12.20 -18.27
N ASP A 28 -4.49 -13.30 -18.10
CA ASP A 28 -5.01 -14.08 -19.21
C ASP A 28 -6.12 -13.36 -19.99
N ILE A 29 -7.01 -12.63 -19.30
CA ILE A 29 -8.18 -11.99 -19.91
C ILE A 29 -7.88 -10.56 -20.38
N LEU A 30 -7.12 -9.78 -19.60
CA LEU A 30 -7.01 -8.33 -19.78
C LEU A 30 -5.64 -7.84 -20.23
N LEU A 31 -4.56 -8.60 -20.03
CA LEU A 31 -3.21 -8.11 -20.34
C LEU A 31 -2.59 -8.82 -21.55
N THR A 32 -2.40 -10.13 -21.47
CA THR A 32 -1.67 -10.88 -22.51
C THR A 32 -2.34 -10.90 -23.89
N PRO A 33 -3.68 -10.72 -24.03
CA PRO A 33 -4.28 -10.53 -25.34
C PRO A 33 -3.84 -9.26 -26.06
N TYR A 34 -3.49 -8.21 -25.32
CA TYR A 34 -3.22 -6.85 -25.83
C TYR A 34 -1.75 -6.44 -25.79
N ILE A 35 -1.00 -7.01 -24.85
CA ILE A 35 0.40 -6.64 -24.58
C ILE A 35 1.29 -7.87 -24.77
N ASP A 36 2.46 -7.70 -25.38
CA ASP A 36 3.59 -8.63 -25.26
C ASP A 36 4.25 -8.36 -23.88
N LEU A 37 3.59 -8.94 -22.83
CA LEU A 37 3.91 -8.67 -21.45
C LEU A 37 5.25 -9.28 -21.06
N LYS A 38 6.23 -8.42 -20.84
CA LYS A 38 7.56 -8.81 -20.35
C LYS A 38 7.64 -8.62 -18.85
N THR A 39 7.91 -9.68 -18.11
CA THR A 39 8.09 -9.64 -16.67
C THR A 39 9.37 -10.34 -16.23
N GLU A 40 9.98 -9.81 -15.19
CA GLU A 40 10.96 -10.52 -14.36
C GLU A 40 10.15 -11.09 -13.19
N TYR A 41 9.86 -12.39 -13.27
CA TYR A 41 8.90 -13.06 -12.40
C TYR A 41 9.53 -13.58 -11.12
N TYR A 42 8.89 -13.30 -9.98
CA TYR A 42 9.23 -13.82 -8.65
C TYR A 42 7.97 -14.40 -7.98
N ASP A 43 8.03 -15.66 -7.60
CA ASP A 43 6.96 -16.30 -6.83
C ASP A 43 7.15 -15.98 -5.34
N LEU A 44 6.35 -15.04 -4.81
CA LEU A 44 6.31 -14.72 -3.39
C LEU A 44 5.23 -15.51 -2.63
N GLY A 45 4.70 -16.56 -3.21
CA GLY A 45 3.82 -17.51 -2.54
C GLY A 45 4.53 -18.15 -1.35
N LEU A 46 3.80 -18.40 -0.27
CA LEU A 46 4.36 -18.84 1.01
C LEU A 46 5.14 -20.14 0.90
N GLU A 47 4.72 -21.07 0.05
CA GLU A 47 5.43 -22.35 -0.17
C GLU A 47 6.82 -22.10 -0.78
N TYR A 48 6.92 -21.31 -1.85
CA TYR A 48 8.20 -21.04 -2.50
C TYR A 48 9.11 -20.16 -1.65
N ARG A 49 8.56 -19.24 -0.88
CA ARG A 49 9.31 -18.48 0.13
C ARG A 49 9.90 -19.41 1.19
N ASN A 50 9.12 -20.42 1.63
CA ASN A 50 9.60 -21.44 2.57
C ASN A 50 10.72 -22.31 1.96
N GLU A 51 10.63 -22.68 0.70
CA GLU A 51 11.68 -23.41 -0.02
C GLU A 51 13.00 -22.62 -0.08
N THR A 52 12.91 -21.32 -0.43
CA THR A 52 14.05 -20.41 -0.62
C THR A 52 14.54 -19.75 0.66
N ASN A 53 14.00 -20.11 1.81
CA ASN A 53 14.25 -19.44 3.10
C ASN A 53 14.04 -17.90 2.99
N ASP A 54 12.96 -17.50 2.33
CA ASP A 54 12.55 -16.11 2.03
C ASP A 54 13.55 -15.29 1.17
N GLN A 55 14.57 -15.94 0.59
CA GLN A 55 15.54 -15.25 -0.27
C GLN A 55 14.86 -14.64 -1.50
N VAL A 56 13.82 -15.27 -2.06
CA VAL A 56 13.08 -14.76 -3.20
C VAL A 56 12.48 -13.36 -2.95
N THR A 57 12.09 -13.05 -1.72
CA THR A 57 11.60 -11.71 -1.34
C THR A 57 12.72 -10.66 -1.46
N VAL A 58 13.92 -10.99 -1.02
CA VAL A 58 15.11 -10.12 -1.15
C VAL A 58 15.49 -9.92 -2.61
N ASP A 59 15.47 -10.99 -3.39
CA ASP A 59 15.81 -10.96 -4.82
C ASP A 59 14.83 -10.11 -5.62
N SER A 60 13.52 -10.20 -5.32
CA SER A 60 12.50 -9.38 -5.95
C SER A 60 12.66 -7.89 -5.65
N ALA A 61 13.03 -7.54 -4.41
CA ALA A 61 13.30 -6.15 -4.03
C ALA A 61 14.55 -5.59 -4.75
N ASN A 62 15.60 -6.41 -4.90
CA ASN A 62 16.79 -6.03 -5.66
C ASN A 62 16.48 -5.87 -7.17
N ALA A 63 15.67 -6.75 -7.73
CA ALA A 63 15.20 -6.61 -9.10
C ALA A 63 14.38 -5.34 -9.29
N THR A 64 13.54 -4.97 -8.31
CA THR A 64 12.77 -3.73 -8.35
C THR A 64 13.66 -2.51 -8.40
N LYS A 65 14.75 -2.48 -7.64
CA LYS A 65 15.77 -1.41 -7.75
C LYS A 65 16.40 -1.35 -9.13
N LYS A 66 16.66 -2.51 -9.74
CA LYS A 66 17.30 -2.61 -11.07
C LYS A 66 16.37 -2.14 -12.19
N TYR A 67 15.12 -2.56 -12.19
CA TYR A 67 14.16 -2.31 -13.28
C TYR A 67 13.27 -1.09 -13.07
N GLY A 68 13.23 -0.56 -11.85
CA GLY A 68 12.56 0.69 -11.49
C GLY A 68 11.07 0.57 -11.21
N VAL A 69 10.39 -0.47 -11.69
CA VAL A 69 8.94 -0.66 -11.49
C VAL A 69 8.63 -2.11 -11.20
N ALA A 70 7.85 -2.33 -10.15
CA ALA A 70 7.30 -3.63 -9.78
C ALA A 70 5.78 -3.58 -9.64
N VAL A 71 5.16 -4.75 -9.81
CA VAL A 71 3.77 -5.01 -9.47
C VAL A 71 3.70 -6.25 -8.60
N LYS A 72 2.98 -6.16 -7.49
CA LYS A 72 2.97 -7.17 -6.44
C LYS A 72 1.57 -7.65 -6.10
N CYS A 73 1.38 -8.97 -6.10
CA CYS A 73 0.21 -9.64 -5.59
C CYS A 73 0.23 -9.68 -4.04
N ALA A 74 -0.93 -9.89 -3.42
CA ALA A 74 -1.02 -10.06 -1.98
C ALA A 74 -0.38 -11.37 -1.52
N THR A 75 0.33 -11.32 -0.39
CA THR A 75 1.10 -12.43 0.16
C THR A 75 0.70 -12.73 1.60
N ILE A 76 0.82 -13.99 2.00
CA ILE A 76 0.58 -14.42 3.39
C ILE A 76 1.74 -13.97 4.28
N THR A 77 1.42 -13.33 5.41
CA THR A 77 2.32 -13.25 6.56
C THR A 77 1.90 -14.33 7.54
N PRO A 78 2.70 -15.39 7.75
CA PRO A 78 2.27 -16.54 8.53
C PRO A 78 2.14 -16.23 10.02
N ASN A 79 1.14 -16.85 10.63
CA ASN A 79 0.94 -16.96 12.06
C ASN A 79 1.09 -18.43 12.47
N ALA A 80 0.90 -18.76 13.75
CA ALA A 80 1.02 -20.13 14.27
C ALA A 80 0.15 -21.16 13.53
N ALA A 81 -1.07 -20.80 13.11
CA ALA A 81 -1.95 -21.68 12.35
C ALA A 81 -1.39 -21.98 10.95
N ARG A 82 -0.83 -20.97 10.29
CA ARG A 82 -0.20 -21.11 8.98
C ARG A 82 1.08 -21.94 9.02
N MET A 83 1.82 -21.93 10.14
CA MET A 83 2.98 -22.79 10.35
C MET A 83 2.63 -24.27 10.16
N THR A 84 1.51 -24.71 10.76
CA THR A 84 1.05 -26.09 10.66
C THR A 84 0.41 -26.37 9.30
N GLU A 85 -0.39 -25.46 8.76
CA GLU A 85 -1.11 -25.63 7.49
C GLU A 85 -0.17 -25.82 6.30
N TYR A 86 0.94 -25.08 6.26
CA TYR A 86 1.92 -25.06 5.17
C TYR A 86 3.22 -25.81 5.49
N ASP A 87 3.31 -26.50 6.63
CA ASP A 87 4.53 -27.19 7.09
C ASP A 87 5.78 -26.31 6.98
N LEU A 88 5.70 -25.09 7.57
CA LEU A 88 6.75 -24.08 7.43
C LEU A 88 7.94 -24.40 8.35
N LYS A 89 9.15 -24.17 7.85
CA LYS A 89 10.40 -24.27 8.60
C LYS A 89 10.49 -23.19 9.69
N GLU A 90 9.91 -22.01 9.41
CA GLU A 90 10.02 -20.84 10.26
C GLU A 90 8.80 -19.92 10.04
N MET A 91 8.47 -19.11 11.05
CA MET A 91 7.45 -18.07 10.92
C MET A 91 8.04 -16.86 10.15
N TRP A 92 8.02 -16.94 8.83
CA TRP A 92 8.61 -15.96 7.94
C TRP A 92 8.04 -14.56 8.17
N LYS A 93 8.90 -13.54 8.05
CA LYS A 93 8.50 -12.14 8.16
C LYS A 93 7.56 -11.75 7.02
N SER A 94 6.89 -10.62 7.19
CA SER A 94 6.07 -10.05 6.11
C SER A 94 6.92 -9.68 4.90
N PRO A 95 6.63 -10.19 3.69
CA PRO A 95 7.33 -9.77 2.47
C PRO A 95 7.23 -8.26 2.24
N ASN A 96 6.05 -7.67 2.50
CA ASN A 96 5.84 -6.23 2.41
C ASN A 96 6.81 -5.47 3.34
N GLY A 97 6.99 -5.96 4.57
CA GLY A 97 7.93 -5.37 5.53
C GLY A 97 9.38 -5.41 5.02
N THR A 98 9.79 -6.55 4.46
CA THR A 98 11.14 -6.74 3.90
C THR A 98 11.36 -5.84 2.68
N ILE A 99 10.45 -5.85 1.71
CA ILE A 99 10.55 -5.03 0.48
C ILE A 99 10.58 -3.53 0.85
N ARG A 100 9.66 -3.07 1.69
CA ARG A 100 9.59 -1.67 2.14
C ARG A 100 10.85 -1.23 2.88
N ALA A 101 11.41 -2.12 3.71
CA ALA A 101 12.66 -1.83 4.42
C ALA A 101 13.87 -1.72 3.49
N MET A 102 13.88 -2.48 2.38
CA MET A 102 14.96 -2.47 1.39
C MET A 102 14.84 -1.30 0.40
N LEU A 103 13.62 -0.95 0.01
CA LEU A 103 13.36 0.15 -0.92
C LEU A 103 13.34 1.50 -0.20
N ASP A 104 12.97 1.53 1.09
CA ASP A 104 12.63 2.74 1.84
C ASP A 104 11.51 3.53 1.12
N GLY A 105 11.06 4.65 1.66
CA GLY A 105 10.15 5.53 0.94
C GLY A 105 8.77 5.68 1.57
N THR A 106 7.80 5.96 0.72
CA THR A 106 6.43 6.33 1.11
C THR A 106 5.41 5.48 0.37
N VAL A 107 4.45 4.94 1.10
CA VAL A 107 3.30 4.25 0.50
C VAL A 107 2.15 5.23 0.37
N PHE A 108 1.70 5.48 -0.85
CA PHE A 108 0.51 6.26 -1.15
C PHE A 108 -0.67 5.33 -1.42
N ARG A 109 -1.74 5.48 -0.63
CA ARG A 109 -2.98 4.72 -0.76
C ARG A 109 -4.14 5.66 -1.07
N THR A 110 -4.79 5.43 -2.21
CA THR A 110 -5.86 6.30 -2.71
C THR A 110 -7.10 5.48 -3.03
N PRO A 111 -8.29 5.86 -2.50
CA PRO A 111 -9.53 5.18 -2.81
C PRO A 111 -9.95 5.42 -4.27
N ILE A 112 -10.49 4.40 -4.90
CA ILE A 112 -11.11 4.45 -6.23
C ILE A 112 -12.59 4.79 -6.03
N LEU A 113 -13.00 5.97 -6.46
CA LEU A 113 -14.38 6.42 -6.38
C LEU A 113 -15.12 6.08 -7.68
N VAL A 114 -16.32 5.52 -7.53
CA VAL A 114 -17.18 5.13 -8.65
C VAL A 114 -18.60 5.64 -8.39
N LYS A 115 -19.24 6.19 -9.41
CA LYS A 115 -20.63 6.64 -9.31
C LYS A 115 -21.55 5.45 -8.97
N GLY A 116 -22.51 5.69 -8.10
CA GLY A 116 -23.45 4.66 -7.67
C GLY A 116 -22.92 3.75 -6.55
N ILE A 117 -21.67 3.92 -6.12
CA ILE A 117 -21.14 3.33 -4.89
C ILE A 117 -21.05 4.41 -3.84
N THR A 118 -21.83 4.29 -2.76
CA THR A 118 -21.92 5.32 -1.72
C THR A 118 -20.97 5.00 -0.57
N PRO A 119 -20.07 5.91 -0.19
CA PRO A 119 -19.26 5.75 1.01
C PRO A 119 -20.10 5.64 2.28
N TYR A 120 -19.59 4.93 3.30
CA TYR A 120 -20.21 4.89 4.64
C TYR A 120 -20.21 6.26 5.32
N ILE A 121 -19.30 7.15 4.93
CA ILE A 121 -19.29 8.56 5.32
C ILE A 121 -19.76 9.37 4.10
N PRO A 122 -21.06 9.77 4.03
CA PRO A 122 -21.63 10.36 2.82
C PRO A 122 -21.01 11.70 2.42
N THR A 123 -20.34 12.39 3.34
CA THR A 123 -19.65 13.67 3.08
C THR A 123 -18.34 13.48 2.30
N TRP A 124 -17.79 12.28 2.26
CA TRP A 124 -16.53 12.01 1.55
C TRP A 124 -16.77 11.85 0.04
N THR A 125 -16.87 12.97 -0.62
CA THR A 125 -17.15 13.06 -2.08
C THR A 125 -15.88 13.12 -2.93
N LYS A 126 -14.72 13.35 -2.30
CA LYS A 126 -13.41 13.45 -2.93
C LYS A 126 -12.45 12.45 -2.27
N PRO A 127 -11.48 11.86 -3.00
CA PRO A 127 -10.59 10.87 -2.41
C PRO A 127 -9.67 11.48 -1.35
N ILE A 128 -9.52 10.78 -0.22
CA ILE A 128 -8.50 11.04 0.80
C ILE A 128 -7.34 10.09 0.53
N THR A 129 -6.19 10.63 0.17
CA THR A 129 -4.99 9.82 -0.03
C THR A 129 -4.21 9.73 1.27
N ILE A 130 -3.93 8.53 1.73
CA ILE A 130 -3.01 8.32 2.86
C ILE A 130 -1.59 8.19 2.33
N ALA A 131 -0.68 9.03 2.84
CA ALA A 131 0.76 8.90 2.64
C ALA A 131 1.37 8.29 3.90
N ARG A 132 1.78 7.02 3.81
CA ARG A 132 2.35 6.24 4.92
C ARG A 132 3.86 6.19 4.81
N HIS A 133 4.58 6.57 5.86
CA HIS A 133 6.02 6.32 5.95
C HIS A 133 6.29 4.81 5.95
N ALA A 134 7.16 4.33 5.07
CA ALA A 134 7.38 2.88 4.89
C ALA A 134 8.44 2.29 5.83
N TYR A 135 9.02 3.07 6.73
CA TYR A 135 10.11 2.67 7.61
C TYR A 135 9.81 2.94 9.09
N GLY A 136 10.46 2.17 9.97
CA GLY A 136 10.49 2.43 11.40
C GLY A 136 9.24 2.02 12.17
N ASP A 137 9.03 2.67 13.32
CA ASP A 137 7.98 2.38 14.28
C ASP A 137 7.97 0.90 14.70
N ILE A 138 6.81 0.32 14.98
CA ILE A 138 6.67 -1.09 15.39
C ILE A 138 7.12 -2.10 14.32
N TYR A 139 7.25 -1.68 13.04
CA TYR A 139 7.71 -2.55 11.95
C TYR A 139 9.23 -2.77 11.94
N LYS A 140 9.97 -2.05 12.77
CA LYS A 140 11.42 -2.17 13.00
C LYS A 140 11.73 -2.19 14.49
N ASN A 141 10.89 -2.86 15.28
CA ASN A 141 11.02 -2.96 16.72
C ASN A 141 11.97 -4.09 17.16
N VAL A 142 12.37 -3.98 18.40
CA VAL A 142 12.96 -5.06 19.20
C VAL A 142 12.09 -5.24 20.43
N GLU A 143 11.70 -6.46 20.73
CA GLU A 143 10.81 -6.79 21.86
C GLU A 143 11.45 -7.81 22.76
N MET A 144 11.18 -7.74 24.07
CA MET A 144 11.54 -8.78 25.01
C MET A 144 10.57 -8.87 26.18
N GLN A 145 10.40 -10.09 26.69
CA GLN A 145 9.75 -10.33 27.97
C GLN A 145 10.73 -10.02 29.10
N VAL A 146 10.22 -9.41 30.17
CA VAL A 146 11.01 -9.03 31.36
C VAL A 146 10.43 -9.75 32.56
N LYS A 147 11.29 -10.40 33.35
CA LYS A 147 10.89 -11.08 34.58
C LYS A 147 10.93 -10.17 35.79
N ALA A 148 10.11 -10.47 36.78
CA ALA A 148 10.15 -9.82 38.09
C ALA A 148 11.56 -9.82 38.68
N GLY A 149 11.93 -8.74 39.35
CA GLY A 149 13.27 -8.50 39.87
C GLY A 149 14.25 -7.88 38.87
N SER A 150 13.80 -7.51 37.65
CA SER A 150 14.62 -6.90 36.60
C SER A 150 14.38 -5.41 36.48
N LYS A 151 15.38 -4.67 35.98
CA LYS A 151 15.25 -3.29 35.51
C LYS A 151 15.45 -3.24 34.01
N ALA A 152 14.60 -2.50 33.32
CA ALA A 152 14.72 -2.23 31.88
C ALA A 152 15.22 -0.80 31.65
N GLU A 153 16.26 -0.66 30.84
CA GLU A 153 16.88 0.63 30.51
C GLU A 153 17.00 0.77 28.99
N LEU A 154 16.86 2.01 28.52
CA LEU A 154 17.26 2.41 27.16
C LEU A 154 18.70 2.88 27.23
N VAL A 155 19.59 2.29 26.45
CA VAL A 155 21.02 2.60 26.44
C VAL A 155 21.45 2.99 25.04
N THR A 156 22.18 4.10 24.92
CA THR A 156 22.89 4.48 23.69
C THR A 156 24.38 4.58 23.99
N THR A 157 25.22 4.05 23.08
CA THR A 157 26.67 4.12 23.17
C THR A 157 27.21 4.95 21.99
N ASP A 158 27.94 6.01 22.26
CA ASP A 158 28.56 6.82 21.21
C ASP A 158 29.83 6.17 20.62
N ALA A 159 30.42 6.80 19.60
CA ALA A 159 31.62 6.28 18.93
C ALA A 159 32.86 6.20 19.84
N ASN A 160 32.86 6.90 20.97
CA ASN A 160 33.94 6.90 21.95
C ASN A 160 33.72 5.91 23.10
N GLY A 161 32.56 5.19 23.06
CA GLY A 161 32.18 4.23 24.09
C GLY A 161 31.45 4.85 25.29
N ASN A 162 31.09 6.12 25.24
CA ASN A 162 30.30 6.75 26.31
C ASN A 162 28.84 6.29 26.23
N GLU A 163 28.30 5.91 27.37
CA GLU A 163 26.92 5.44 27.48
C GLU A 163 25.99 6.51 28.07
N THR A 164 24.83 6.65 27.47
CA THR A 164 23.69 7.37 28.04
C THR A 164 22.60 6.37 28.35
N ARG A 165 22.08 6.38 29.58
CA ARG A 165 21.08 5.42 30.07
C ARG A 165 19.85 6.16 30.57
N GLU A 166 18.67 5.67 30.21
CA GLU A 166 17.39 6.11 30.76
C GLU A 166 16.60 4.88 31.24
N LEU A 167 16.11 4.93 32.49
CA LEU A 167 15.27 3.86 33.03
C LEU A 167 13.93 3.86 32.29
N ILE A 168 13.57 2.73 31.73
CA ILE A 168 12.22 2.49 31.15
C ILE A 168 11.26 2.16 32.29
N TYR A 169 11.57 1.09 33.05
CA TYR A 169 10.75 0.64 34.17
C TYR A 169 11.50 -0.31 35.11
N ASP A 170 11.15 -0.29 36.41
CA ASP A 170 11.65 -1.22 37.41
C ASP A 170 10.58 -2.30 37.68
N PHE A 171 10.80 -3.51 37.13
CA PHE A 171 9.95 -4.68 37.28
C PHE A 171 10.20 -5.43 38.60
N ALA A 172 10.36 -4.72 39.71
CA ALA A 172 10.75 -5.32 40.98
C ALA A 172 9.84 -6.48 41.43
N ASN A 173 8.53 -6.36 41.21
CA ASN A 173 7.54 -7.28 41.77
C ASN A 173 6.62 -7.94 40.74
N GLU A 174 6.82 -7.71 39.45
CA GLU A 174 5.95 -8.21 38.38
C GLU A 174 6.71 -8.53 37.10
N ASP A 175 6.19 -9.49 36.33
CA ASP A 175 6.66 -9.75 34.97
C ASP A 175 6.08 -8.69 34.01
N GLY A 176 6.76 -8.43 32.89
CA GLY A 176 6.27 -7.50 31.87
C GLY A 176 6.89 -7.70 30.50
N ILE A 177 6.66 -6.73 29.64
CA ILE A 177 7.21 -6.67 28.29
C ILE A 177 7.76 -5.28 28.02
N ILE A 178 8.80 -5.19 27.20
CA ILE A 178 9.33 -3.92 26.68
C ILE A 178 9.47 -3.99 25.17
N GLN A 179 9.40 -2.82 24.54
CA GLN A 179 9.57 -2.64 23.10
C GLN A 179 10.46 -1.42 22.83
N GLY A 180 11.47 -1.61 21.99
CA GLY A 180 12.30 -0.53 21.46
C GLY A 180 11.96 -0.25 20.00
N VAL A 181 11.74 0.99 19.65
CA VAL A 181 11.51 1.47 18.27
C VAL A 181 12.52 2.53 17.90
N HIS A 182 12.76 2.69 16.59
CA HIS A 182 13.65 3.73 16.09
C HIS A 182 13.19 4.29 14.76
N ASN A 183 13.73 5.44 14.40
CA ASN A 183 13.64 5.99 13.06
C ASN A 183 14.95 6.68 12.69
N ARG A 184 15.10 7.08 11.43
CA ARG A 184 16.29 7.73 10.89
C ARG A 184 15.91 9.06 10.27
N ASP A 185 16.61 10.14 10.62
CA ASP A 185 16.37 11.47 10.07
C ASP A 185 16.35 11.48 8.54
N LYS A 186 17.29 10.77 7.91
CA LYS A 186 17.34 10.64 6.44
C LYS A 186 16.06 10.03 5.86
N SER A 187 15.50 8.99 6.51
CA SER A 187 14.26 8.35 6.08
C SER A 187 13.04 9.25 6.29
N ILE A 188 12.98 9.96 7.42
CA ILE A 188 11.93 10.96 7.70
C ILE A 188 11.98 12.10 6.68
N ALA A 189 13.17 12.61 6.36
CA ALA A 189 13.35 13.66 5.37
C ALA A 189 12.94 13.21 3.96
N SER A 190 13.26 11.97 3.59
CA SER A 190 12.80 11.36 2.32
C SER A 190 11.29 11.25 2.28
N PHE A 191 10.66 10.81 3.36
CA PHE A 191 9.21 10.74 3.50
C PHE A 191 8.56 12.12 3.33
N ALA A 192 9.09 13.15 3.99
CA ALA A 192 8.59 14.52 3.86
C ALA A 192 8.65 15.01 2.40
N ARG A 193 9.79 14.83 1.72
CA ARG A 193 9.95 15.24 0.33
C ARG A 193 9.03 14.48 -0.61
N ALA A 194 8.88 13.17 -0.43
CA ALA A 194 7.94 12.36 -1.21
C ALA A 194 6.50 12.88 -1.06
N CYS A 195 6.08 13.20 0.17
CA CYS A 195 4.77 13.76 0.47
C CYS A 195 4.55 15.12 -0.22
N PHE A 196 5.51 16.03 -0.11
CA PHE A 196 5.39 17.37 -0.70
C PHE A 196 5.45 17.33 -2.23
N ASN A 197 6.29 16.50 -2.83
CA ASN A 197 6.31 16.31 -4.27
C ASN A 197 4.97 15.76 -4.77
N TYR A 198 4.44 14.74 -4.12
CA TYR A 198 3.15 14.16 -4.48
C TYR A 198 2.01 15.17 -4.35
N ALA A 199 2.04 16.02 -3.31
CA ALA A 199 1.06 17.11 -3.13
C ALA A 199 1.10 18.12 -4.28
N LEU A 200 2.30 18.52 -4.72
CA LEU A 200 2.50 19.42 -5.87
C LEU A 200 2.02 18.79 -7.17
N ASP A 201 2.37 17.53 -7.43
CA ASP A 201 1.97 16.79 -8.64
C ASP A 201 0.45 16.67 -8.74
N MET A 202 -0.19 16.35 -7.61
CA MET A 202 -1.65 16.18 -7.54
C MET A 202 -2.42 17.49 -7.32
N LYS A 203 -1.73 18.60 -7.06
CA LYS A 203 -2.30 19.90 -6.68
C LYS A 203 -3.31 19.78 -5.55
N LYS A 204 -2.90 19.14 -4.46
CA LYS A 204 -3.72 18.90 -3.27
C LYS A 204 -3.02 19.35 -2.01
N ASP A 205 -3.83 19.85 -1.08
CA ASP A 205 -3.37 20.12 0.27
C ASP A 205 -2.83 18.85 0.92
N ILE A 206 -1.89 19.02 1.84
CA ILE A 206 -1.33 17.93 2.63
C ILE A 206 -1.42 18.21 4.12
N TRP A 207 -1.96 17.25 4.85
CA TRP A 207 -2.01 17.24 6.30
C TRP A 207 -0.99 16.24 6.81
N PHE A 208 -0.20 16.65 7.79
CA PHE A 208 0.70 15.75 8.51
C PHE A 208 0.32 15.71 9.99
N ALA A 209 0.31 14.52 10.58
CA ALA A 209 -0.13 14.35 11.95
C ALA A 209 0.76 13.39 12.73
N THR A 210 1.06 13.75 13.97
CA THR A 210 1.75 12.93 14.97
C THR A 210 1.18 13.19 16.36
N LYS A 211 1.73 12.58 17.40
CA LYS A 211 1.35 12.85 18.81
C LYS A 211 2.51 13.50 19.56
N ASP A 212 3.09 14.57 19.02
CA ASP A 212 4.29 15.24 19.55
C ASP A 212 4.11 15.84 20.95
N THR A 213 2.88 16.08 21.40
CA THR A 213 2.58 16.52 22.78
C THR A 213 2.82 15.42 23.83
N ILE A 214 2.80 14.15 23.44
CA ILE A 214 3.08 12.99 24.29
C ILE A 214 4.46 12.42 23.97
N SER A 215 4.72 12.10 22.71
CA SER A 215 6.00 11.61 22.23
C SER A 215 6.90 12.80 21.87
N LYS A 216 7.41 13.47 22.92
CA LYS A 216 8.08 14.78 22.83
C LYS A 216 9.46 14.78 22.15
N LYS A 217 10.05 13.60 21.93
CA LYS A 217 11.31 13.45 21.19
C LYS A 217 11.05 12.75 19.86
N TYR A 218 10.45 11.57 19.87
CA TYR A 218 10.27 10.75 18.68
C TYR A 218 9.31 11.41 17.66
N ASP A 219 8.08 11.67 18.04
CA ASP A 219 7.08 12.29 17.16
C ASP A 219 7.42 13.76 16.85
N HIS A 220 8.00 14.48 17.82
CA HIS A 220 8.42 15.86 17.63
C HIS A 220 9.51 15.97 16.56
N ARG A 221 10.44 14.99 16.49
CA ARG A 221 11.49 14.98 15.45
C ARG A 221 10.90 14.86 14.04
N PHE A 222 9.83 14.11 13.85
CA PHE A 222 9.10 14.07 12.57
C PHE A 222 8.53 15.43 12.20
N LYS A 223 7.88 16.09 13.16
CA LYS A 223 7.33 17.44 12.96
C LYS A 223 8.40 18.45 12.58
N ASP A 224 9.51 18.45 13.28
CA ASP A 224 10.63 19.38 13.02
C ASP A 224 11.18 19.20 11.61
N ILE A 225 11.48 17.96 11.22
CA ILE A 225 12.03 17.64 9.88
C ILE A 225 11.04 18.04 8.78
N PHE A 226 9.75 17.73 8.94
CA PHE A 226 8.72 18.14 7.97
C PHE A 226 8.65 19.66 7.84
N GLN A 227 8.64 20.39 8.96
CA GLN A 227 8.56 21.85 8.97
C GLN A 227 9.81 22.48 8.35
N GLU A 228 10.99 22.00 8.71
CA GLU A 228 12.27 22.48 8.19
C GLU A 228 12.37 22.30 6.67
N ILE A 229 11.99 21.12 6.16
CA ILE A 229 11.99 20.84 4.73
C ILE A 229 10.94 21.69 4.01
N TYR A 230 9.74 21.83 4.58
CA TYR A 230 8.70 22.67 4.00
C TYR A 230 9.17 24.12 3.86
N ASP A 231 9.67 24.71 4.94
CA ASP A 231 10.09 26.11 4.96
C ASP A 231 11.25 26.40 4.00
N ASN A 232 12.20 25.46 3.89
CA ASN A 232 13.42 25.68 3.09
C ASN A 232 13.28 25.27 1.61
N GLU A 233 12.43 24.28 1.29
CA GLU A 233 12.43 23.67 -0.05
C GLU A 233 11.08 23.78 -0.78
N TYR A 234 9.95 23.92 -0.08
CA TYR A 234 8.62 23.74 -0.67
C TYR A 234 7.66 24.91 -0.49
N LYS A 235 7.84 25.78 0.49
CA LYS A 235 6.88 26.84 0.81
C LYS A 235 6.52 27.69 -0.39
N GLU A 236 7.49 28.24 -1.10
CA GLU A 236 7.25 29.07 -2.29
C GLU A 236 6.53 28.30 -3.42
N LYS A 237 6.85 27.00 -3.58
CA LYS A 237 6.21 26.11 -4.56
C LYS A 237 4.75 25.85 -4.23
N PHE A 238 4.43 25.66 -2.95
CA PHE A 238 3.07 25.46 -2.45
C PHE A 238 2.24 26.73 -2.60
N GLU A 239 2.79 27.88 -2.24
CA GLU A 239 2.14 29.18 -2.45
C GLU A 239 1.83 29.42 -3.94
N ALA A 240 2.80 29.17 -4.82
CA ALA A 240 2.60 29.30 -6.28
C ALA A 240 1.57 28.31 -6.83
N ALA A 241 1.45 27.12 -6.26
CA ALA A 241 0.47 26.10 -6.64
C ALA A 241 -0.93 26.32 -6.02
N GLY A 242 -1.06 27.21 -5.02
CA GLY A 242 -2.29 27.46 -4.29
C GLY A 242 -2.74 26.28 -3.42
N ILE A 243 -1.78 25.54 -2.84
CA ILE A 243 -2.01 24.41 -1.94
C ILE A 243 -1.36 24.66 -0.58
N GLU A 244 -1.85 23.98 0.44
CA GLU A 244 -1.42 24.19 1.83
C GLU A 244 -0.76 22.95 2.46
N TYR A 245 0.23 23.19 3.31
CA TYR A 245 0.74 22.22 4.27
C TYR A 245 0.20 22.55 5.65
N PHE A 246 -0.41 21.56 6.32
CA PHE A 246 -1.02 21.70 7.63
C PHE A 246 -0.55 20.59 8.56
N TYR A 247 0.00 20.99 9.71
CA TYR A 247 0.36 20.05 10.78
C TYR A 247 -0.67 20.11 11.93
N THR A 248 -1.04 18.94 12.45
CA THR A 248 -1.89 18.84 13.65
C THR A 248 -1.60 17.55 14.44
N LEU A 249 -2.20 17.42 15.63
CA LEU A 249 -2.15 16.18 16.40
C LEU A 249 -2.99 15.10 15.73
N ILE A 250 -2.56 13.84 15.83
CA ILE A 250 -3.20 12.71 15.15
C ILE A 250 -4.68 12.55 15.54
N ASP A 251 -5.03 12.76 16.80
CA ASP A 251 -6.42 12.70 17.28
C ASP A 251 -7.28 13.86 16.75
N ASP A 252 -6.74 15.07 16.63
CA ASP A 252 -7.41 16.18 15.95
C ASP A 252 -7.57 15.91 14.46
N ALA A 253 -6.53 15.35 13.80
CA ALA A 253 -6.61 14.94 12.40
C ALA A 253 -7.76 13.96 12.16
N VAL A 254 -7.91 12.92 12.99
CA VAL A 254 -9.03 11.96 12.89
C VAL A 254 -10.38 12.66 12.94
N ALA A 255 -10.56 13.59 13.89
CA ALA A 255 -11.81 14.35 14.02
C ALA A 255 -12.10 15.24 12.81
N ARG A 256 -11.06 15.87 12.22
CA ARG A 256 -11.18 16.71 11.02
C ARG A 256 -11.48 15.88 9.78
N VAL A 257 -10.80 14.75 9.61
CA VAL A 257 -10.97 13.82 8.47
C VAL A 257 -12.42 13.36 8.39
N ILE A 258 -13.01 12.92 9.52
CA ILE A 258 -14.41 12.46 9.56
C ILE A 258 -15.41 13.55 9.15
N ARG A 259 -15.11 14.83 9.42
CA ARG A 259 -15.99 15.97 9.10
C ARG A 259 -15.74 16.59 7.74
N SER A 260 -14.71 16.14 7.02
CA SER A 260 -14.27 16.71 5.75
C SER A 260 -15.09 16.18 4.57
N GLU A 261 -14.88 16.80 3.40
CA GLU A 261 -15.34 16.28 2.11
C GLU A 261 -14.29 15.39 1.41
N GLY A 262 -13.09 15.28 1.99
CA GLY A 262 -11.93 14.69 1.34
C GLY A 262 -11.20 15.64 0.40
N GLY A 263 -10.39 15.10 -0.51
CA GLY A 263 -9.69 15.88 -1.54
C GLY A 263 -8.28 16.33 -1.17
N TYR A 264 -7.69 15.77 -0.13
CA TYR A 264 -6.35 16.08 0.36
C TYR A 264 -5.53 14.81 0.60
N ILE A 265 -4.25 15.01 0.91
CA ILE A 265 -3.32 13.96 1.32
C ILE A 265 -3.18 14.01 2.84
N TRP A 266 -3.27 12.85 3.49
CA TRP A 266 -3.01 12.72 4.91
C TRP A 266 -1.76 11.89 5.13
N ALA A 267 -0.67 12.56 5.51
CA ALA A 267 0.61 11.94 5.82
C ALA A 267 0.64 11.45 7.27
N CYS A 268 1.08 10.21 7.44
CA CYS A 268 1.12 9.50 8.72
C CYS A 268 2.44 8.74 8.87
N LYS A 269 2.90 8.57 10.12
CA LYS A 269 3.96 7.63 10.44
C LYS A 269 3.54 6.20 10.04
N ASN A 270 4.48 5.26 10.08
CA ASN A 270 4.28 3.91 9.56
C ASN A 270 3.04 3.21 10.14
N TYR A 271 2.95 3.07 11.47
CA TYR A 271 1.82 2.41 12.11
C TYR A 271 0.51 3.20 11.98
N ASP A 272 0.57 4.51 12.23
CA ASP A 272 -0.59 5.38 12.09
C ASP A 272 -1.17 5.30 10.66
N GLY A 273 -0.29 5.31 9.65
CA GLY A 273 -0.68 5.21 8.24
C GLY A 273 -1.25 3.86 7.85
N ASP A 274 -0.79 2.77 8.47
CA ASP A 274 -1.36 1.44 8.28
C ASP A 274 -2.82 1.40 8.74
N VAL A 275 -3.04 1.77 9.98
CA VAL A 275 -4.39 1.76 10.59
C VAL A 275 -5.34 2.75 9.91
N MET A 276 -4.86 3.97 9.64
CA MET A 276 -5.69 5.02 9.05
C MET A 276 -6.04 4.74 7.59
N SER A 277 -5.14 4.11 6.81
CA SER A 277 -5.47 3.74 5.43
C SER A 277 -6.56 2.69 5.35
N ASP A 278 -6.57 1.70 6.25
CA ASP A 278 -7.61 0.68 6.31
C ASP A 278 -8.96 1.27 6.76
N MET A 279 -8.93 2.18 7.73
CA MET A 279 -10.12 2.93 8.17
C MET A 279 -10.71 3.75 7.02
N VAL A 280 -9.88 4.51 6.30
CA VAL A 280 -10.30 5.33 5.16
C VAL A 280 -10.85 4.45 4.03
N ALA A 281 -10.15 3.36 3.68
CA ALA A 281 -10.63 2.43 2.65
C ALA A 281 -11.98 1.81 3.00
N THR A 282 -12.14 1.37 4.24
CA THR A 282 -13.40 0.83 4.75
C THR A 282 -14.51 1.87 4.67
N ALA A 283 -14.24 3.09 5.06
CA ALA A 283 -15.24 4.17 5.04
C ALA A 283 -15.66 4.56 3.61
N TYR A 284 -14.80 4.41 2.60
CA TYR A 284 -15.18 4.52 1.19
C TYR A 284 -15.94 3.30 0.64
N GLY A 285 -15.97 2.20 1.40
CA GLY A 285 -16.82 1.03 1.15
C GLY A 285 -16.09 -0.30 1.04
N SER A 286 -14.88 -0.37 0.48
CA SER A 286 -14.16 -1.64 0.32
C SER A 286 -12.65 -1.41 0.22
N LEU A 287 -11.88 -2.22 0.96
CA LEU A 287 -10.42 -2.32 0.82
C LEU A 287 -9.98 -2.69 -0.62
N ALA A 288 -10.84 -3.45 -1.33
CA ALA A 288 -10.60 -3.81 -2.72
C ALA A 288 -10.79 -2.64 -3.72
N MET A 289 -11.15 -1.46 -3.22
CA MET A 289 -11.23 -0.20 -3.97
C MET A 289 -10.15 0.79 -3.55
N MET A 290 -9.02 0.31 -3.01
CA MET A 290 -7.89 1.13 -2.58
C MET A 290 -6.64 0.77 -3.37
N THR A 291 -6.10 1.72 -4.14
CA THR A 291 -4.78 1.58 -4.77
C THR A 291 -3.67 1.74 -3.74
N SER A 292 -2.53 1.14 -3.98
CA SER A 292 -1.33 1.28 -3.15
C SER A 292 -0.09 1.34 -4.03
N VAL A 293 0.77 2.34 -3.81
CA VAL A 293 2.06 2.45 -4.48
C VAL A 293 3.14 2.85 -3.48
N LEU A 294 4.21 2.10 -3.42
CA LEU A 294 5.44 2.48 -2.74
C LEU A 294 6.31 3.28 -3.71
N VAL A 295 6.72 4.46 -3.30
CA VAL A 295 7.67 5.30 -4.03
C VAL A 295 8.93 5.44 -3.19
N SER A 296 10.05 4.91 -3.69
CA SER A 296 11.34 5.00 -3.01
C SER A 296 12.00 6.37 -3.19
N PRO A 297 12.97 6.76 -2.33
CA PRO A 297 13.76 7.97 -2.50
C PRO A 297 14.52 8.04 -3.83
N ASP A 298 14.85 6.88 -4.38
CA ASP A 298 15.61 6.74 -5.62
C ASP A 298 14.71 6.70 -6.88
N GLY A 299 13.41 6.94 -6.72
CA GLY A 299 12.45 6.95 -7.84
C GLY A 299 12.07 5.56 -8.36
N VAL A 300 12.08 4.56 -7.47
CA VAL A 300 11.60 3.21 -7.75
C VAL A 300 10.15 3.07 -7.27
N TYR A 301 9.35 2.34 -8.01
CA TYR A 301 7.91 2.19 -7.77
C TYR A 301 7.53 0.72 -7.58
N GLU A 302 6.73 0.42 -6.56
CA GLU A 302 6.12 -0.89 -6.39
C GLU A 302 4.61 -0.70 -6.17
N TYR A 303 3.81 -1.25 -7.08
CA TYR A 303 2.35 -1.18 -7.09
C TYR A 303 1.76 -2.45 -6.52
N GLU A 304 0.82 -2.33 -5.58
CA GLU A 304 0.12 -3.46 -4.98
C GLU A 304 -1.35 -3.12 -4.71
N ALA A 305 -2.18 -4.13 -4.42
CA ALA A 305 -3.48 -3.91 -3.79
C ALA A 305 -3.30 -3.76 -2.28
N ALA A 306 -4.08 -2.86 -1.67
CA ALA A 306 -3.99 -2.61 -0.22
C ALA A 306 -4.60 -3.74 0.64
N HIS A 307 -5.33 -4.69 0.04
CA HIS A 307 -5.97 -5.81 0.75
C HIS A 307 -5.09 -7.06 0.84
N GLY A 308 -5.48 -8.02 1.70
CA GLY A 308 -4.83 -9.31 1.85
C GLY A 308 -5.24 -10.35 0.79
N THR A 309 -4.89 -11.60 1.03
CA THR A 309 -5.01 -12.74 0.09
C THR A 309 -6.42 -13.28 -0.13
N VAL A 310 -7.42 -12.79 0.63
CA VAL A 310 -8.84 -13.22 0.58
C VAL A 310 -9.03 -14.73 0.82
N GLN A 311 -8.41 -15.22 1.90
CA GLN A 311 -8.40 -16.63 2.31
C GLN A 311 -9.77 -17.31 2.28
N ARG A 312 -10.82 -16.65 2.80
CA ARG A 312 -12.16 -17.22 2.87
C ARG A 312 -12.73 -17.58 1.49
N HIS A 313 -12.47 -16.77 0.47
CA HIS A 313 -12.87 -17.06 -0.90
C HIS A 313 -11.99 -18.12 -1.54
N TYR A 314 -10.71 -18.19 -1.19
CA TYR A 314 -9.82 -19.24 -1.66
C TYR A 314 -10.28 -20.63 -1.23
N TYR A 315 -10.69 -20.81 0.02
CA TYR A 315 -11.22 -22.10 0.48
C TYR A 315 -12.54 -22.50 -0.20
N LYS A 316 -13.36 -21.54 -0.64
CA LYS A 316 -14.51 -21.83 -1.49
C LYS A 316 -14.08 -22.25 -2.89
N HIS A 317 -13.13 -21.54 -3.48
CA HIS A 317 -12.56 -21.87 -4.79
C HIS A 317 -11.98 -23.29 -4.81
N LEU A 318 -11.25 -23.72 -3.76
CA LEU A 318 -10.74 -25.09 -3.64
C LEU A 318 -11.83 -26.17 -3.63
N LYS A 319 -13.06 -25.82 -3.24
CA LYS A 319 -14.24 -26.70 -3.29
C LYS A 319 -14.97 -26.65 -4.64
N GLY A 320 -14.44 -25.93 -5.63
CA GLY A 320 -15.05 -25.73 -6.94
C GLY A 320 -16.18 -24.70 -6.95
N GLU A 321 -16.33 -23.91 -5.88
CA GLU A 321 -17.34 -22.85 -5.84
C GLU A 321 -16.84 -21.60 -6.57
N LYS A 322 -17.70 -20.98 -7.38
CA LYS A 322 -17.44 -19.66 -7.93
C LYS A 322 -17.54 -18.58 -6.84
N THR A 323 -16.65 -17.63 -6.86
CA THR A 323 -16.63 -16.53 -5.88
C THR A 323 -16.76 -15.18 -6.56
N SER A 324 -17.47 -14.27 -5.91
CA SER A 324 -17.58 -12.88 -6.31
C SER A 324 -16.56 -12.06 -5.52
N THR A 325 -15.29 -12.21 -5.90
CA THR A 325 -14.15 -11.50 -5.27
C THR A 325 -13.82 -10.26 -6.08
N ASN A 326 -13.79 -9.11 -5.44
CA ASN A 326 -13.46 -7.85 -6.09
C ASN A 326 -11.99 -7.82 -6.52
N SER A 327 -11.76 -7.60 -7.80
CA SER A 327 -10.44 -7.58 -8.43
C SER A 327 -9.93 -6.18 -8.77
N VAL A 328 -10.70 -5.13 -8.45
CA VAL A 328 -10.43 -3.76 -8.92
C VAL A 328 -9.08 -3.25 -8.44
N ALA A 329 -8.76 -3.34 -7.16
CA ALA A 329 -7.47 -2.86 -6.64
C ALA A 329 -6.28 -3.61 -7.23
N THR A 330 -6.41 -4.94 -7.43
CA THR A 330 -5.37 -5.75 -8.08
C THR A 330 -5.19 -5.36 -9.55
N LEU A 331 -6.28 -5.10 -10.25
CA LEU A 331 -6.27 -4.62 -11.63
C LEU A 331 -5.59 -3.25 -11.72
N PHE A 332 -5.92 -2.33 -10.80
CA PHE A 332 -5.31 -0.99 -10.74
C PHE A 332 -3.83 -1.02 -10.32
N ALA A 333 -3.39 -2.03 -9.58
CA ALA A 333 -1.96 -2.25 -9.35
C ALA A 333 -1.23 -2.55 -10.68
N TRP A 334 -1.79 -3.41 -11.52
CA TRP A 334 -1.26 -3.69 -12.85
C TRP A 334 -1.26 -2.46 -13.76
N THR A 335 -2.37 -1.73 -13.84
CA THR A 335 -2.45 -0.54 -14.71
C THR A 335 -1.52 0.56 -14.24
N GLY A 336 -1.37 0.77 -12.93
CA GLY A 336 -0.42 1.72 -12.37
C GLY A 336 1.03 1.37 -12.74
N ALA A 337 1.41 0.10 -12.61
CA ALA A 337 2.75 -0.37 -12.98
C ALA A 337 3.00 -0.27 -14.49
N LEU A 338 2.03 -0.63 -15.32
CA LEU A 338 2.12 -0.52 -16.78
C LEU A 338 2.23 0.94 -17.23
N ARG A 339 1.43 1.84 -16.64
CA ARG A 339 1.51 3.28 -16.92
C ARG A 339 2.88 3.84 -16.57
N LYS A 340 3.39 3.53 -15.38
CA LYS A 340 4.73 3.99 -14.95
C LYS A 340 5.83 3.40 -15.83
N ARG A 341 5.72 2.14 -16.22
CA ARG A 341 6.67 1.53 -17.16
C ARG A 341 6.61 2.18 -18.53
N GLY A 342 5.39 2.50 -19.02
CA GLY A 342 5.18 3.23 -20.26
C GLY A 342 5.77 4.65 -20.24
N GLU A 343 5.64 5.34 -19.10
CA GLU A 343 6.26 6.65 -18.88
C GLU A 343 7.80 6.58 -18.95
N LEU A 344 8.40 5.64 -18.21
CA LEU A 344 9.86 5.50 -18.15
C LEU A 344 10.47 4.99 -19.46
N ASP A 345 9.74 4.22 -20.26
CA ASP A 345 10.18 3.68 -21.55
C ASP A 345 9.77 4.54 -22.75
N GLU A 346 9.09 5.66 -22.50
CA GLU A 346 8.53 6.53 -23.57
C GLU A 346 7.65 5.73 -24.54
N LEU A 347 6.67 4.97 -23.97
CA LEU A 347 5.71 4.14 -24.68
C LEU A 347 4.26 4.65 -24.43
N PRO A 348 3.81 5.69 -25.15
CA PRO A 348 2.49 6.29 -24.90
C PRO A 348 1.33 5.32 -25.16
N GLU A 349 1.49 4.33 -26.04
CA GLU A 349 0.47 3.30 -26.27
C GLU A 349 0.26 2.39 -25.05
N LEU A 350 1.31 2.13 -24.25
CA LEU A 350 1.20 1.35 -23.01
C LEU A 350 0.49 2.17 -21.92
N MET A 351 0.78 3.46 -21.84
CA MET A 351 0.09 4.38 -20.93
C MET A 351 -1.40 4.47 -21.28
N LYS A 352 -1.71 4.70 -22.56
CA LYS A 352 -3.09 4.76 -23.05
C LYS A 352 -3.86 3.46 -22.80
N PHE A 353 -3.23 2.31 -22.98
CA PHE A 353 -3.83 1.02 -22.66
C PHE A 353 -4.20 0.94 -21.17
N ALA A 354 -3.31 1.32 -20.27
CA ALA A 354 -3.57 1.35 -18.82
C ALA A 354 -4.75 2.27 -18.48
N ASP A 355 -4.81 3.45 -19.07
CA ASP A 355 -5.92 4.41 -18.88
C ASP A 355 -7.25 3.87 -19.42
N ASN A 356 -7.25 3.24 -20.59
CA ASN A 356 -8.44 2.61 -21.16
C ASN A 356 -8.94 1.46 -20.30
N LEU A 357 -8.04 0.65 -19.74
CA LEU A 357 -8.41 -0.48 -18.88
C LEU A 357 -9.02 0.00 -17.55
N GLU A 358 -8.48 1.04 -16.94
CA GLU A 358 -9.08 1.67 -15.75
C GLU A 358 -10.46 2.24 -16.07
N LYS A 359 -10.58 2.98 -17.19
CA LYS A 359 -11.85 3.53 -17.65
C LYS A 359 -12.89 2.43 -17.91
N ALA A 360 -12.51 1.35 -18.57
CA ALA A 360 -13.39 0.20 -18.82
C ALA A 360 -13.88 -0.43 -17.51
N THR A 361 -12.98 -0.56 -16.52
CA THR A 361 -13.30 -1.10 -15.20
C THR A 361 -14.33 -0.23 -14.46
N ILE A 362 -14.10 1.09 -14.42
CA ILE A 362 -15.03 2.03 -13.78
C ILE A 362 -16.38 2.03 -14.49
N GLN A 363 -16.40 2.10 -15.81
CA GLN A 363 -17.64 2.06 -16.60
C GLN A 363 -18.43 0.76 -16.39
N THR A 364 -17.76 -0.38 -16.23
CA THR A 364 -18.42 -1.65 -15.95
C THR A 364 -19.24 -1.57 -14.66
N ILE A 365 -18.67 -0.98 -13.61
CA ILE A 365 -19.35 -0.83 -12.33
C ILE A 365 -20.47 0.23 -12.42
N GLU A 366 -20.20 1.36 -13.06
CA GLU A 366 -21.18 2.46 -13.24
C GLU A 366 -22.40 2.03 -14.07
N GLU A 367 -22.23 1.09 -15.00
CA GLU A 367 -23.32 0.48 -15.79
C GLU A 367 -24.06 -0.63 -15.04
N GLY A 368 -23.64 -0.95 -13.82
CA GLY A 368 -24.34 -1.87 -12.90
C GLY A 368 -23.74 -3.26 -12.80
N VAL A 369 -22.71 -3.62 -13.56
CA VAL A 369 -22.05 -4.94 -13.46
C VAL A 369 -20.94 -4.88 -12.42
N MET A 370 -21.06 -5.64 -11.32
CA MET A 370 -20.15 -5.54 -10.21
C MET A 370 -20.09 -6.78 -9.33
N THR A 371 -19.04 -6.89 -8.51
CA THR A 371 -18.89 -7.96 -7.51
C THR A 371 -19.78 -7.73 -6.29
N GLY A 372 -19.95 -8.79 -5.47
CA GLY A 372 -20.92 -8.82 -4.39
C GLY A 372 -20.73 -7.78 -3.30
N ASP A 373 -19.49 -7.41 -2.99
CA ASP A 373 -19.14 -6.35 -2.05
C ASP A 373 -19.64 -4.98 -2.53
N LEU A 374 -19.40 -4.65 -3.81
CA LEU A 374 -19.88 -3.41 -4.42
C LEU A 374 -21.40 -3.40 -4.61
N ALA A 375 -21.98 -4.53 -5.00
CA ALA A 375 -23.44 -4.65 -5.14
C ALA A 375 -24.19 -4.37 -3.83
N ALA A 376 -23.58 -4.70 -2.68
CA ALA A 376 -24.13 -4.40 -1.36
C ALA A 376 -24.11 -2.88 -1.04
N LEU A 377 -23.18 -2.13 -1.61
CA LEU A 377 -22.99 -0.69 -1.41
C LEU A 377 -23.65 0.17 -2.50
N SER A 378 -24.01 -0.47 -3.61
CA SER A 378 -24.51 0.24 -4.79
C SER A 378 -25.95 0.74 -4.61
N THR A 379 -26.16 1.99 -5.01
CA THR A 379 -27.47 2.64 -5.11
C THR A 379 -28.12 2.49 -6.48
N LEU A 380 -27.46 1.84 -7.44
CA LEU A 380 -27.97 1.63 -8.79
C LEU A 380 -29.17 0.64 -8.77
N GLU A 381 -30.25 0.99 -9.44
CA GLU A 381 -31.45 0.13 -9.55
C GLU A 381 -31.18 -1.11 -10.44
N ASN A 382 -30.37 -0.94 -11.50
CA ASN A 382 -30.03 -1.98 -12.47
C ASN A 382 -28.80 -2.81 -12.10
N LYS A 383 -28.38 -2.81 -10.84
CA LYS A 383 -27.17 -3.52 -10.41
C LYS A 383 -27.31 -5.02 -10.58
N GLN A 384 -26.29 -5.62 -11.16
CA GLN A 384 -26.14 -7.04 -11.40
C GLN A 384 -24.88 -7.55 -10.66
N LYS A 385 -25.11 -8.41 -9.68
CA LYS A 385 -24.02 -9.11 -8.99
C LYS A 385 -23.52 -10.25 -9.88
N VAL A 386 -22.21 -10.25 -10.14
CA VAL A 386 -21.53 -11.26 -10.94
C VAL A 386 -20.37 -11.91 -10.15
N ASP A 387 -19.89 -13.06 -10.63
CA ASP A 387 -18.65 -13.63 -10.10
C ASP A 387 -17.40 -12.89 -10.64
N THR A 388 -16.22 -13.26 -10.15
CA THR A 388 -14.95 -12.57 -10.49
C THR A 388 -14.62 -12.69 -11.98
N GLU A 389 -14.81 -13.87 -12.57
CA GLU A 389 -14.52 -14.12 -13.98
C GLU A 389 -15.48 -13.35 -14.88
N GLU A 390 -16.79 -13.41 -14.59
CA GLU A 390 -17.83 -12.66 -15.31
C GLU A 390 -17.56 -11.15 -15.25
N PHE A 391 -17.10 -10.64 -14.11
CA PHE A 391 -16.71 -9.23 -13.98
C PHE A 391 -15.56 -8.87 -14.91
N LEU A 392 -14.47 -9.66 -14.90
CA LEU A 392 -13.31 -9.42 -15.75
C LEU A 392 -13.64 -9.54 -17.25
N LEU A 393 -14.50 -10.47 -17.64
CA LEU A 393 -15.00 -10.60 -19.01
C LEU A 393 -15.82 -9.35 -19.42
N ALA A 394 -16.70 -8.86 -18.55
CA ALA A 394 -17.45 -7.62 -18.79
C ALA A 394 -16.54 -6.39 -18.93
N VAL A 395 -15.46 -6.31 -18.14
CA VAL A 395 -14.43 -5.27 -18.30
C VAL A 395 -13.75 -5.41 -19.67
N ASN A 396 -13.41 -6.63 -20.09
CA ASN A 396 -12.76 -6.87 -21.37
C ASN A 396 -13.63 -6.43 -22.56
N GLU A 397 -14.93 -6.72 -22.53
CA GLU A 397 -15.88 -6.27 -23.57
C GLU A 397 -15.89 -4.73 -23.74
N ARG A 398 -15.79 -4.00 -22.61
CA ARG A 398 -15.72 -2.53 -22.64
C ARG A 398 -14.36 -2.04 -23.09
N LEU A 399 -13.30 -2.70 -22.66
CA LEU A 399 -11.94 -2.39 -23.10
C LEU A 399 -11.81 -2.49 -24.62
N GLN A 400 -12.37 -3.55 -25.24
CA GLN A 400 -12.36 -3.73 -26.69
C GLN A 400 -13.02 -2.56 -27.46
N LYS A 401 -13.99 -1.89 -26.85
CA LYS A 401 -14.65 -0.71 -27.45
C LYS A 401 -13.82 0.58 -27.32
N LEU A 402 -12.85 0.60 -26.40
CA LEU A 402 -11.97 1.76 -26.15
C LEU A 402 -10.60 1.65 -26.86
N MET A 403 -10.26 0.43 -27.34
CA MET A 403 -9.05 0.16 -28.10
C MET A 403 -9.21 0.44 -29.58
#